data_a451edcfcd9ac4255be87c1a6cb74ef0
#
_entry.id   a451edcfcd9ac4255be87c1a6cb74ef0
#
_cell.length_a   1.000
_cell.length_b   1.000
_cell.length_c   1.000
_cell.angle_alpha   90.00
_cell.angle_beta   90.00
_cell.angle_gamma   90.00
#
_symmetry.space_group_name_H-M   'P 1'
#
loop_
_entity.id
_entity.type
_entity.pdbx_description
1 polymer ?
#
loop_
_entity_poly.entity_id
_entity_poly.type
_entity_poly.pdbx_seq_one_letter_code
_entity_poly.pdbx_strand_id
1 'polypeptide(L)'
;QMQMKSTRKMQELQPHRKMLMMLDNNGLLDEGKLSFLIDLEKKNPEAIKKLIKESGINPMEIDVETEPAYQAGNHRVTNEEAQFRTILDDLGSNPEGKETLQIINREWDQASKEELWKQPDVMNIIHEQRESGVYDIVSAEVDRLRTLGTIPGNVSFIQAYKVVGENLGKAG
;
A
#
# COMPACT_ATOMS: atom_id res chain seq x y z
N GLN A 1 24.06 -16.12 3.83
CA GLN A 1 24.78 -15.01 3.15
C GLN A 1 23.99 -14.43 2.00
N MET A 2 23.23 -15.25 1.25
CA MET A 2 22.36 -14.76 0.18
C MET A 2 21.24 -13.84 0.70
N GLN A 3 20.66 -14.17 1.87
CA GLN A 3 19.60 -13.37 2.47
C GLN A 3 20.09 -11.97 2.89
N MET A 4 21.32 -11.87 3.41
CA MET A 4 21.90 -10.58 3.78
C MET A 4 22.11 -9.66 2.58
N LYS A 5 22.56 -10.22 1.44
CA LYS A 5 22.73 -9.44 0.21
C LYS A 5 21.41 -8.94 -0.35
N SER A 6 20.35 -9.79 -0.33
CA SER A 6 19.02 -9.41 -0.80
C SER A 6 18.41 -8.32 0.08
N THR A 7 18.51 -8.45 1.41
CA THR A 7 18.00 -7.45 2.35
C THR A 7 18.69 -6.10 2.17
N ARG A 8 20.02 -6.12 1.99
CA ARG A 8 20.80 -4.90 1.77
C ARG A 8 20.39 -4.20 0.47
N LYS A 9 20.23 -4.96 -0.63
CA LYS A 9 19.75 -4.41 -1.91
C LYS A 9 18.36 -3.82 -1.78
N MET A 10 17.47 -4.50 -1.06
CA MET A 10 16.11 -4.00 -0.84
C MET A 10 16.12 -2.69 -0.04
N GLN A 11 16.96 -2.58 0.98
CA GLN A 11 17.09 -1.35 1.76
C GLN A 11 17.66 -0.20 0.94
N GLU A 12 18.66 -0.48 0.07
CA GLU A 12 19.26 0.52 -0.81
C GLU A 12 18.26 1.01 -1.87
N LEU A 13 17.34 0.15 -2.32
CA LEU A 13 16.35 0.49 -3.33
C LEU A 13 15.09 1.14 -2.74
N GLN A 14 14.92 1.10 -1.41
CA GLN A 14 13.71 1.60 -0.76
C GLN A 14 13.40 3.07 -1.09
N PRO A 15 14.36 4.01 -1.06
CA PRO A 15 14.08 5.39 -1.45
C PRO A 15 13.58 5.52 -2.89
N HIS A 16 14.15 4.74 -3.81
CA HIS A 16 13.74 4.73 -5.22
C HIS A 16 12.33 4.16 -5.40
N ARG A 17 12.00 3.10 -4.66
CA ARG A 17 10.65 2.53 -4.65
C ARG A 17 9.62 3.54 -4.18
N LYS A 18 9.91 4.28 -3.11
CA LYS A 18 9.01 5.31 -2.60
C LYS A 18 8.80 6.42 -3.62
N MET A 19 9.86 6.83 -4.32
CA MET A 19 9.75 7.83 -5.38
C MET A 19 8.88 7.33 -6.53
N LEU A 20 9.07 6.08 -6.96
CA LEU A 20 8.24 5.47 -8.01
C LEU A 20 6.78 5.40 -7.59
N MET A 21 6.51 5.01 -6.33
CA MET A 21 5.16 4.97 -5.79
C MET A 21 4.53 6.37 -5.73
N MET A 22 5.31 7.37 -5.36
CA MET A 22 4.86 8.77 -5.35
C MET A 22 4.44 9.21 -6.74
N LEU A 23 5.25 8.92 -7.74
CA LEU A 23 4.94 9.25 -9.13
C LEU A 23 3.70 8.52 -9.61
N ASP A 24 3.60 7.22 -9.30
CA ASP A 24 2.45 6.40 -9.69
C ASP A 24 1.15 6.90 -9.04
N ASN A 25 1.21 7.23 -7.74
CA ASN A 25 0.05 7.75 -7.01
C ASN A 25 -0.50 9.04 -7.62
N ASN A 26 0.36 9.82 -8.26
CA ASN A 26 -0.02 11.10 -8.87
C ASN A 26 -0.20 11.00 -10.39
N GLY A 27 -0.19 9.79 -10.94
CA GLY A 27 -0.37 9.57 -12.37
C GLY A 27 0.80 10.05 -13.21
N LEU A 28 1.98 10.18 -12.62
CA LEU A 28 3.18 10.71 -13.27
C LEU A 28 4.19 9.64 -13.67
N LEU A 29 3.86 8.36 -13.51
CA LEU A 29 4.74 7.27 -13.93
C LEU A 29 4.52 7.01 -15.42
N ASP A 30 4.88 8.02 -16.21
CA ASP A 30 4.69 8.06 -17.66
C ASP A 30 5.84 8.88 -18.24
N GLU A 31 6.51 8.30 -19.24
CA GLU A 31 7.69 8.91 -19.85
C GLU A 31 7.40 10.30 -20.44
N GLY A 32 6.25 10.45 -21.11
CA GLY A 32 5.87 11.74 -21.70
C GLY A 32 5.63 12.82 -20.66
N LYS A 33 4.92 12.47 -19.58
CA LYS A 33 4.64 13.41 -18.49
C LYS A 33 5.91 13.78 -17.73
N LEU A 34 6.78 12.80 -17.48
CA LEU A 34 8.06 13.06 -16.82
C LEU A 34 8.98 13.92 -17.67
N SER A 35 9.03 13.66 -18.98
CA SER A 35 9.82 14.48 -19.90
C SER A 35 9.35 15.93 -19.89
N PHE A 36 8.04 16.15 -19.87
CA PHE A 36 7.46 17.49 -19.78
C PHE A 36 7.87 18.19 -18.48
N LEU A 37 7.79 17.47 -17.34
CA LEU A 37 8.20 18.03 -16.03
C LEU A 37 9.68 18.35 -16.00
N ILE A 38 10.51 17.52 -16.62
CA ILE A 38 11.95 17.77 -16.73
C ILE A 38 12.21 19.05 -17.53
N ASP A 39 11.50 19.21 -18.66
CA ASP A 39 11.62 20.42 -19.49
C ASP A 39 11.19 21.67 -18.71
N LEU A 40 10.14 21.57 -17.90
CA LEU A 40 9.71 22.66 -17.01
C LEU A 40 10.78 23.01 -15.98
N GLU A 41 11.39 22.00 -15.36
CA GLU A 41 12.46 22.20 -14.40
C GLU A 41 13.65 22.91 -15.04
N LYS A 42 13.94 22.59 -16.30
CA LYS A 42 15.01 23.22 -17.08
C LYS A 42 14.61 24.57 -17.67
N LYS A 43 13.41 25.05 -17.38
CA LYS A 43 12.89 26.35 -17.82
C LYS A 43 12.76 26.46 -19.34
N ASN A 44 12.40 25.37 -20.00
CA ASN A 44 12.14 25.36 -21.43
C ASN A 44 10.97 26.30 -21.76
N PRO A 45 11.17 27.34 -22.59
CA PRO A 45 10.12 28.33 -22.85
C PRO A 45 8.85 27.75 -23.47
N GLU A 46 8.97 26.78 -24.37
CA GLU A 46 7.83 26.17 -25.01
C GLU A 46 7.05 25.27 -24.03
N ALA A 47 7.75 24.60 -23.12
CA ALA A 47 7.11 23.80 -22.07
C ALA A 47 6.33 24.71 -21.11
N ILE A 48 6.92 25.84 -20.74
CA ILE A 48 6.26 26.85 -19.87
C ILE A 48 5.01 27.42 -20.57
N LYS A 49 5.12 27.74 -21.86
CA LYS A 49 4.01 28.24 -22.66
C LYS A 49 2.87 27.23 -22.70
N LYS A 50 3.20 25.95 -22.93
CA LYS A 50 2.22 24.87 -22.94
C LYS A 50 1.51 24.76 -21.60
N LEU A 51 2.25 24.83 -20.49
CA LEU A 51 1.69 24.75 -19.13
C LEU A 51 0.72 25.88 -18.88
N ILE A 52 1.10 27.13 -19.21
CA ILE A 52 0.25 28.29 -19.02
C ILE A 52 -1.02 28.16 -19.84
N LYS A 53 -0.91 27.75 -21.08
CA LYS A 53 -2.05 27.58 -21.98
C LYS A 53 -3.03 26.53 -21.47
N GLU A 54 -2.51 25.39 -21.00
CA GLU A 54 -3.33 24.29 -20.48
C GLU A 54 -3.91 24.58 -19.10
N SER A 55 -3.24 25.42 -18.31
CA SER A 55 -3.68 25.75 -16.94
C SER A 55 -4.95 26.58 -16.90
N GLY A 56 -5.26 27.32 -17.98
CA GLY A 56 -6.37 28.27 -17.98
C GLY A 56 -6.10 29.56 -17.23
N ILE A 57 -4.88 29.74 -16.70
CA ILE A 57 -4.49 30.95 -16.00
C ILE A 57 -4.21 32.05 -17.04
N ASN A 58 -4.77 33.26 -16.79
CA ASN A 58 -4.48 34.40 -17.65
C ASN A 58 -3.04 34.87 -17.39
N PRO A 59 -2.15 34.85 -18.41
CA PRO A 59 -0.77 35.28 -18.22
C PRO A 59 -0.63 36.72 -17.71
N MET A 60 -1.60 37.56 -18.00
CA MET A 60 -1.61 38.96 -17.56
C MET A 60 -1.83 39.11 -16.06
N GLU A 61 -2.36 38.07 -15.41
CA GLU A 61 -2.60 38.05 -13.97
C GLU A 61 -1.40 37.51 -13.18
N ILE A 62 -0.37 37.01 -13.87
CA ILE A 62 0.84 36.51 -13.23
C ILE A 62 1.79 37.68 -13.00
N ASP A 63 2.00 38.01 -11.71
CA ASP A 63 2.98 39.03 -11.32
C ASP A 63 4.34 38.40 -11.11
N VAL A 64 5.21 38.58 -12.09
CA VAL A 64 6.57 38.01 -12.04
C VAL A 64 7.54 38.81 -11.21
N GLU A 65 7.13 40.00 -10.76
CA GLU A 65 7.97 40.87 -9.92
C GLU A 65 7.86 40.57 -8.43
N THR A 66 6.76 39.93 -8.03
CA THR A 66 6.53 39.55 -6.63
C THR A 66 7.18 38.14 -6.42
N GLU A 67 7.86 37.98 -5.28
CA GLU A 67 8.41 36.70 -4.90
C GLU A 67 7.32 35.64 -4.81
N PRO A 68 7.51 34.45 -5.42
CA PRO A 68 6.50 33.39 -5.34
C PRO A 68 6.33 32.92 -3.90
N ALA A 69 5.09 32.81 -3.47
CA ALA A 69 4.74 32.26 -2.15
C ALA A 69 4.58 30.73 -2.22
N TYR A 70 5.23 30.09 -3.18
CA TYR A 70 5.09 28.68 -3.43
C TYR A 70 5.87 27.83 -2.42
N GLN A 71 5.20 26.83 -1.87
CA GLN A 71 5.82 25.78 -1.09
C GLN A 71 5.38 24.44 -1.70
N ALA A 72 6.33 23.54 -1.88
CA ALA A 72 6.03 22.22 -2.44
C ALA A 72 5.03 21.47 -1.56
N GLY A 73 4.02 20.88 -2.20
CA GLY A 73 3.09 20.00 -1.51
C GLY A 73 3.79 18.76 -1.01
N ASN A 74 3.21 18.12 -0.01
CA ASN A 74 3.73 16.89 0.54
C ASN A 74 3.09 15.70 -0.18
N HIS A 75 3.81 15.10 -1.11
CA HIS A 75 3.38 13.92 -1.86
C HIS A 75 4.14 12.67 -1.43
N ARG A 76 4.84 12.77 -0.32
CA ARG A 76 5.71 11.72 0.19
C ARG A 76 4.95 10.44 0.50
N VAL A 77 5.51 9.31 0.07
CA VAL A 77 5.03 7.99 0.46
C VAL A 77 5.71 7.58 1.76
N THR A 78 4.92 7.20 2.75
CA THR A 78 5.45 6.77 4.04
C THR A 78 6.04 5.36 3.94
N ASN A 79 6.86 4.98 4.93
CA ASN A 79 7.41 3.62 5.00
C ASN A 79 6.29 2.58 5.10
N GLU A 80 5.25 2.89 5.84
CA GLU A 80 4.10 2.01 6.04
C GLU A 80 3.34 1.77 4.73
N GLU A 81 3.09 2.84 3.96
CA GLU A 81 2.45 2.72 2.64
C GLU A 81 3.32 1.91 1.67
N ALA A 82 4.63 2.17 1.65
CA ALA A 82 5.54 1.46 0.77
C ALA A 82 5.59 -0.03 1.12
N GLN A 83 5.64 -0.37 2.40
CA GLN A 83 5.63 -1.75 2.88
C GLN A 83 4.32 -2.45 2.50
N PHE A 84 3.20 -1.79 2.74
CA PHE A 84 1.88 -2.33 2.41
C PHE A 84 1.76 -2.63 0.91
N ARG A 85 2.13 -1.68 0.06
CA ARG A 85 2.07 -1.86 -1.40
C ARG A 85 3.02 -2.95 -1.88
N THR A 86 4.22 -3.03 -1.30
CA THR A 86 5.19 -4.07 -1.66
C THR A 86 4.61 -5.46 -1.39
N ILE A 87 3.97 -5.65 -0.23
CA ILE A 87 3.35 -6.92 0.13
C ILE A 87 2.17 -7.22 -0.80
N LEU A 88 1.33 -6.22 -1.11
CA LEU A 88 0.23 -6.39 -2.06
C LEU A 88 0.74 -6.85 -3.44
N ASP A 89 1.80 -6.20 -3.92
CA ASP A 89 2.38 -6.52 -5.22
C ASP A 89 2.96 -7.94 -5.23
N ASP A 90 3.67 -8.31 -4.16
CA ASP A 90 4.27 -9.65 -4.04
C ASP A 90 3.19 -10.74 -4.01
N LEU A 91 2.15 -10.55 -3.21
CA LEU A 91 1.03 -11.51 -3.15
C LEU A 91 0.26 -11.54 -4.47
N GLY A 92 0.07 -10.37 -5.09
CA GLY A 92 -0.63 -10.28 -6.37
C GLY A 92 0.13 -10.83 -7.56
N SER A 93 1.41 -11.21 -7.39
CA SER A 93 2.23 -11.71 -8.47
C SER A 93 1.96 -13.17 -8.84
N ASN A 94 1.23 -13.91 -8.02
CA ASN A 94 0.88 -15.30 -8.30
C ASN A 94 -0.59 -15.59 -7.97
N PRO A 95 -1.19 -16.65 -8.55
CA PRO A 95 -2.62 -16.94 -8.37
C PRO A 95 -3.01 -17.21 -6.91
N GLU A 96 -2.18 -17.91 -6.17
CA GLU A 96 -2.45 -18.26 -4.76
C GLU A 96 -2.49 -17.02 -3.88
N GLY A 97 -1.55 -16.09 -4.11
CA GLY A 97 -1.53 -14.82 -3.40
C GLY A 97 -2.71 -13.93 -3.76
N LYS A 98 -3.11 -13.91 -5.04
CA LYS A 98 -4.31 -13.19 -5.47
C LYS A 98 -5.55 -13.72 -4.77
N GLU A 99 -5.66 -15.02 -4.62
CA GLU A 99 -6.78 -15.65 -3.93
C GLU A 99 -6.83 -15.21 -2.46
N THR A 100 -5.67 -15.17 -1.79
CA THR A 100 -5.57 -14.68 -0.42
C THR A 100 -6.10 -13.24 -0.32
N LEU A 101 -5.67 -12.37 -1.24
CA LEU A 101 -6.12 -10.97 -1.26
C LEU A 101 -7.62 -10.87 -1.52
N GLN A 102 -8.18 -11.71 -2.39
CA GLN A 102 -9.61 -11.73 -2.66
C GLN A 102 -10.42 -12.16 -1.44
N ILE A 103 -9.95 -13.14 -0.69
CA ILE A 103 -10.60 -13.61 0.53
C ILE A 103 -10.61 -12.49 1.57
N ILE A 104 -9.48 -11.81 1.78
CA ILE A 104 -9.39 -10.67 2.68
C ILE A 104 -10.39 -9.58 2.27
N ASN A 105 -10.44 -9.27 0.98
CA ASN A 105 -11.30 -8.20 0.48
C ASN A 105 -12.79 -8.54 0.62
N ARG A 106 -13.19 -9.78 0.38
CA ARG A 106 -14.58 -10.19 0.38
C ARG A 106 -15.11 -10.60 1.74
N GLU A 107 -14.30 -11.26 2.55
CA GLU A 107 -14.77 -11.91 3.77
C GLU A 107 -14.45 -11.18 5.06
N TRP A 108 -13.39 -10.34 5.04
CA TRP A 108 -12.95 -9.66 6.25
C TRP A 108 -13.78 -8.39 6.50
N ASP A 109 -14.02 -8.11 7.78
CA ASP A 109 -14.67 -6.86 8.19
C ASP A 109 -13.70 -5.67 8.03
N GLN A 110 -14.27 -4.46 8.09
CA GLN A 110 -13.51 -3.24 7.85
C GLN A 110 -12.41 -3.02 8.90
N ALA A 111 -12.70 -3.31 10.16
CA ALA A 111 -11.72 -3.16 11.23
C ALA A 111 -10.52 -4.08 11.03
N SER A 112 -10.76 -5.32 10.55
CA SER A 112 -9.68 -6.25 10.23
C SER A 112 -8.83 -5.78 9.06
N LYS A 113 -9.46 -5.21 8.03
CA LYS A 113 -8.74 -4.64 6.89
C LYS A 113 -7.89 -3.46 7.32
N GLU A 114 -8.38 -2.62 8.21
CA GLU A 114 -7.63 -1.48 8.75
C GLU A 114 -6.42 -1.89 9.55
N GLU A 115 -6.49 -3.03 10.25
CA GLU A 115 -5.32 -3.57 10.96
C GLU A 115 -4.17 -3.91 10.02
N LEU A 116 -4.47 -4.28 8.78
CA LEU A 116 -3.44 -4.58 7.78
C LEU A 116 -2.60 -3.36 7.43
N TRP A 117 -3.18 -2.15 7.49
CA TRP A 117 -2.41 -0.92 7.30
C TRP A 117 -1.36 -0.73 8.39
N LYS A 118 -1.70 -1.11 9.62
CA LYS A 118 -0.79 -0.98 10.76
C LYS A 118 0.26 -2.09 10.78
N GLN A 119 -0.12 -3.29 10.35
CA GLN A 119 0.74 -4.48 10.36
C GLN A 119 0.60 -5.23 9.02
N PRO A 120 1.22 -4.71 7.95
CA PRO A 120 1.09 -5.33 6.63
C PRO A 120 1.60 -6.77 6.55
N ASP A 121 2.56 -7.13 7.40
CA ASP A 121 3.12 -8.49 7.45
C ASP A 121 2.07 -9.56 7.76
N VAL A 122 0.96 -9.17 8.38
CA VAL A 122 -0.15 -10.09 8.66
C VAL A 122 -0.68 -10.72 7.36
N MET A 123 -0.66 -9.99 6.25
CA MET A 123 -1.09 -10.55 4.96
C MET A 123 -0.24 -11.76 4.56
N ASN A 124 1.08 -11.69 4.78
CA ASN A 124 1.98 -12.81 4.49
C ASN A 124 1.72 -13.98 5.41
N ILE A 125 1.49 -13.69 6.70
CA ILE A 125 1.18 -14.73 7.70
C ILE A 125 -0.11 -15.46 7.31
N ILE A 126 -1.16 -14.72 6.96
CA ILE A 126 -2.44 -15.29 6.54
C ILE A 126 -2.26 -16.14 5.28
N HIS A 127 -1.47 -15.64 4.32
CA HIS A 127 -1.19 -16.40 3.11
C HIS A 127 -0.50 -17.74 3.42
N GLU A 128 0.54 -17.72 4.25
CA GLU A 128 1.23 -18.94 4.68
C GLU A 128 0.29 -19.89 5.39
N GLN A 129 -0.57 -19.38 6.26
CA GLN A 129 -1.53 -20.21 7.00
C GLN A 129 -2.62 -20.78 6.09
N ARG A 130 -3.00 -20.07 5.03
CA ARG A 130 -3.90 -20.62 4.02
C ARG A 130 -3.25 -21.79 3.27
N GLU A 131 -1.98 -21.64 2.89
CA GLU A 131 -1.25 -22.72 2.20
C GLU A 131 -1.06 -23.95 3.07
N SER A 132 -0.87 -23.76 4.37
CA SER A 132 -0.68 -24.87 5.31
C SER A 132 -1.99 -25.50 5.81
N GLY A 133 -3.14 -24.89 5.49
CA GLY A 133 -4.44 -25.36 5.96
C GLY A 133 -4.85 -24.81 7.32
N VAL A 134 -3.99 -24.11 8.02
CA VAL A 134 -4.27 -23.52 9.34
C VAL A 134 -5.37 -22.49 9.26
N TYR A 135 -5.40 -21.66 8.21
CA TYR A 135 -6.41 -20.62 8.04
C TYR A 135 -7.82 -21.21 8.05
N ASP A 136 -8.04 -22.29 7.32
CA ASP A 136 -9.37 -22.91 7.24
C ASP A 136 -9.82 -23.44 8.59
N ILE A 137 -8.91 -24.04 9.35
CA ILE A 137 -9.21 -24.57 10.69
C ILE A 137 -9.57 -23.44 11.66
N VAL A 138 -8.73 -22.39 11.71
CA VAL A 138 -8.93 -21.29 12.65
C VAL A 138 -10.16 -20.48 12.30
N SER A 139 -10.37 -20.18 11.01
CA SER A 139 -11.52 -19.37 10.58
C SER A 139 -12.84 -20.13 10.82
N ALA A 140 -12.87 -21.45 10.61
CA ALA A 140 -14.04 -22.27 10.92
C ALA A 140 -14.37 -22.23 12.41
N GLU A 141 -13.36 -22.28 13.27
CA GLU A 141 -13.56 -22.19 14.72
C GLU A 141 -14.04 -20.81 15.14
N VAL A 142 -13.51 -19.74 14.52
CA VAL A 142 -14.02 -18.38 14.75
C VAL A 142 -15.51 -18.30 14.42
N ASP A 143 -15.92 -18.83 13.27
CA ASP A 143 -17.33 -18.82 12.85
C ASP A 143 -18.21 -19.61 13.82
N ARG A 144 -17.73 -20.76 14.27
CA ARG A 144 -18.45 -21.59 15.25
C ARG A 144 -18.67 -20.83 16.57
N LEU A 145 -17.61 -20.21 17.08
CA LEU A 145 -17.69 -19.47 18.35
C LEU A 145 -18.56 -18.22 18.23
N ARG A 146 -18.57 -17.57 17.07
CA ARG A 146 -19.46 -16.45 16.80
C ARG A 146 -20.92 -16.89 16.76
N THR A 147 -21.20 -18.00 16.11
CA THR A 147 -22.56 -18.58 16.04
C THR A 147 -23.06 -18.91 17.41
N LEU A 148 -22.20 -19.43 18.29
CA LEU A 148 -22.55 -19.76 19.67
C LEU A 148 -22.66 -18.55 20.61
N GLY A 149 -22.25 -17.36 20.12
CA GLY A 149 -22.24 -16.15 20.93
C GLY A 149 -21.06 -16.05 21.89
N THR A 150 -20.10 -16.97 21.82
CA THR A 150 -18.90 -16.96 22.67
C THR A 150 -17.98 -15.80 22.31
N ILE A 151 -17.90 -15.46 21.02
CA ILE A 151 -17.18 -14.29 20.54
C ILE A 151 -18.21 -13.20 20.25
N PRO A 152 -18.13 -12.03 20.92
CA PRO A 152 -19.05 -10.91 20.66
C PRO A 152 -18.93 -10.41 19.22
N GLY A 153 -20.05 -9.91 18.65
CA GLY A 153 -20.09 -9.43 17.28
C GLY A 153 -19.24 -8.19 17.00
N ASN A 154 -18.86 -7.46 18.07
CA ASN A 154 -18.03 -6.26 17.94
C ASN A 154 -16.52 -6.56 17.90
N VAL A 155 -16.12 -7.81 18.10
CA VAL A 155 -14.71 -8.22 17.96
C VAL A 155 -14.39 -8.42 16.48
N SER A 156 -13.31 -7.80 16.00
CA SER A 156 -12.91 -7.94 14.60
C SER A 156 -12.46 -9.37 14.30
N PHE A 157 -12.63 -9.78 13.04
CA PHE A 157 -12.22 -11.11 12.60
C PHE A 157 -10.76 -11.40 12.93
N ILE A 158 -9.86 -10.46 12.66
CA ILE A 158 -8.44 -10.69 12.87
C ILE A 158 -8.07 -10.83 14.36
N GLN A 159 -8.76 -10.09 15.24
CA GLN A 159 -8.57 -10.25 16.67
C GLN A 159 -9.05 -11.61 17.14
N ALA A 160 -10.24 -12.02 16.70
CA ALA A 160 -10.78 -13.34 17.00
C ALA A 160 -9.86 -14.44 16.45
N TYR A 161 -9.37 -14.25 15.23
CA TYR A 161 -8.45 -15.19 14.59
C TYR A 161 -7.19 -15.40 15.40
N LYS A 162 -6.59 -14.31 15.88
CA LYS A 162 -5.36 -14.37 16.70
C LYS A 162 -5.59 -15.15 17.99
N VAL A 163 -6.66 -14.84 18.72
CA VAL A 163 -6.99 -15.49 19.99
C VAL A 163 -7.30 -16.96 19.79
N VAL A 164 -8.14 -17.28 18.83
CA VAL A 164 -8.52 -18.68 18.53
C VAL A 164 -7.30 -19.48 18.07
N GLY A 165 -6.46 -18.89 17.21
CA GLY A 165 -5.24 -19.53 16.73
C GLY A 165 -4.28 -19.85 17.87
N GLU A 166 -4.09 -18.92 18.80
CA GLU A 166 -3.26 -19.15 19.98
C GLU A 166 -3.82 -20.26 20.86
N ASN A 167 -5.14 -20.27 21.10
CA ASN A 167 -5.79 -21.28 21.92
C ASN A 167 -5.68 -22.68 21.30
N LEU A 168 -5.86 -22.77 19.97
CA LEU A 168 -5.72 -24.06 19.26
C LEU A 168 -4.26 -24.54 19.28
N GLY A 169 -3.31 -23.61 19.16
CA GLY A 169 -1.89 -23.92 19.25
C GLY A 169 -1.51 -24.45 20.62
N LYS A 170 -2.08 -23.93 21.69
CA LYS A 170 -1.83 -24.41 23.06
C LYS A 170 -2.50 -25.76 23.32
N ALA A 171 -3.65 -26.02 22.71
CA ALA A 171 -4.37 -27.29 22.88
C ALA A 171 -3.77 -28.43 22.05
N GLY A 172 -3.04 -28.08 20.99
CA GLY A 172 -2.38 -29.05 20.15
C GLY A 172 -0.93 -29.25 20.50
#